data_d396457226d40ff44ca6060f1e5d75a1
#
_entry.id   d396457226d40ff44ca6060f1e5d75a1
#
_cell.length_a   1.000
_cell.length_b   1.000
_cell.length_c   1.000
_cell.angle_alpha   90.00
_cell.angle_beta   90.00
_cell.angle_gamma   90.00
#
_symmetry.space_group_name_H-M   'P 1'
#
loop_
_entity.id
_entity.type
_entity.pdbx_description
1 polymer ?
#
loop_
_entity_poly.entity_id
_entity_poly.type
_entity_poly.pdbx_seq_one_letter_code
_entity_poly.pdbx_strand_id
1 'polypeptide(L)'
;MVKVLKGDMGIVPALDIESHDHLERVVRETAKRDGVAGYKLGLTSVLRFGLAESVRRLRDLTDLPIIYDHQKAGPDMPDMAVKYTAMCKEADVDGLILFPVAGPTAVDSFAGEAIRAGLVPFVGGEIPVPDYGVSGGGYMLDDALDRILVRAVHNKVDHFVLPAHDRDKIVRWSKWIAANVASPLVVLTGFGALGGSIEVSFAAAAACQRRFAIVGRLITGSPTPGDAAARLYEQMRAVTAAA
;
A
#
# COMPACT_ATOMS: atom_id res chain seq x y z
N MET A 1 2.78 -13.03 -12.88
CA MET A 1 2.38 -12.46 -11.58
C MET A 1 0.95 -11.95 -11.69
N VAL A 2 0.09 -12.27 -10.73
CA VAL A 2 -1.30 -11.82 -10.71
C VAL A 2 -1.31 -10.32 -10.44
N LYS A 3 -2.05 -9.55 -11.26
CA LYS A 3 -2.23 -8.11 -11.04
C LYS A 3 -3.37 -7.93 -10.05
N VAL A 4 -3.07 -7.46 -8.85
CA VAL A 4 -4.07 -7.22 -7.80
C VAL A 4 -4.90 -5.97 -8.14
N LEU A 5 -4.24 -4.83 -8.35
CA LEU A 5 -4.92 -3.59 -8.72
C LEU A 5 -5.06 -3.49 -10.24
N LYS A 6 -6.25 -3.16 -10.74
CA LYS A 6 -6.54 -3.04 -12.18
C LYS A 6 -6.37 -1.59 -12.65
N GLY A 7 -5.97 -1.44 -13.93
CA GLY A 7 -5.74 -0.14 -14.55
C GLY A 7 -4.39 0.48 -14.20
N ASP A 8 -4.22 1.73 -14.61
CA ASP A 8 -2.97 2.48 -14.45
C ASP A 8 -3.00 3.43 -13.24
N MET A 9 -4.18 3.78 -12.75
CA MET A 9 -4.35 4.60 -11.54
C MET A 9 -5.62 4.26 -10.78
N GLY A 10 -5.63 4.57 -9.50
CA GLY A 10 -6.81 4.40 -8.67
C GLY A 10 -6.58 4.74 -7.20
N ILE A 11 -7.69 4.79 -6.49
CA ILE A 11 -7.74 4.98 -5.04
C ILE A 11 -7.87 3.62 -4.36
N VAL A 12 -7.14 3.43 -3.28
CA VAL A 12 -7.24 2.30 -2.37
C VAL A 12 -7.60 2.85 -0.99
N PRO A 13 -8.88 2.86 -0.59
CA PRO A 13 -9.28 3.28 0.75
C PRO A 13 -8.58 2.44 1.81
N ALA A 14 -7.94 3.11 2.79
CA ALA A 14 -7.29 2.44 3.91
C ALA A 14 -8.30 2.31 5.05
N LEU A 15 -8.71 1.08 5.31
CA LEU A 15 -9.71 0.73 6.32
C LEU A 15 -9.04 0.47 7.68
N ASP A 16 -8.43 1.52 8.25
CA ASP A 16 -7.93 1.52 9.63
C ASP A 16 -9.08 1.95 10.56
N ILE A 17 -10.11 1.11 10.68
CA ILE A 17 -11.40 1.41 11.30
C ILE A 17 -11.68 0.40 12.42
N GLU A 18 -12.09 0.89 13.59
CA GLU A 18 -12.31 0.07 14.79
C GLU A 18 -13.72 -0.58 14.85
N SER A 19 -14.65 -0.13 14.00
CA SER A 19 -16.04 -0.60 13.96
C SER A 19 -16.36 -1.27 12.62
N HIS A 20 -16.91 -2.48 12.65
CA HIS A 20 -17.37 -3.17 11.45
C HIS A 20 -18.48 -2.41 10.72
N ASP A 21 -19.44 -1.82 11.43
CA ASP A 21 -20.52 -1.05 10.79
C ASP A 21 -19.97 0.14 10.01
N HIS A 22 -18.98 0.84 10.57
CA HIS A 22 -18.32 1.94 9.88
C HIS A 22 -17.50 1.43 8.68
N LEU A 23 -16.77 0.34 8.84
CA LEU A 23 -16.00 -0.30 7.77
C LEU A 23 -16.92 -0.70 6.62
N GLU A 24 -18.02 -1.39 6.90
CA GLU A 24 -19.00 -1.81 5.89
C GLU A 24 -19.66 -0.62 5.20
N ARG A 25 -20.00 0.44 5.96
CA ARG A 25 -20.54 1.67 5.38
C ARG A 25 -19.59 2.29 4.37
N VAL A 26 -18.30 2.45 4.73
CA VAL A 26 -17.29 3.00 3.81
C VAL A 26 -17.20 2.15 2.54
N VAL A 27 -17.15 0.82 2.67
CA VAL A 27 -17.07 -0.07 1.52
C VAL A 27 -18.33 0.01 0.64
N ARG A 28 -19.54 -0.02 1.22
CA ARG A 28 -20.81 0.10 0.47
C ARG A 28 -20.88 1.40 -0.36
N GLU A 29 -20.38 2.50 0.21
CA GLU A 29 -20.40 3.81 -0.46
C GLU A 29 -19.30 3.96 -1.53
N THR A 30 -18.19 3.21 -1.42
CA THR A 30 -17.04 3.38 -2.31
C THR A 30 -16.87 2.26 -3.35
N ALA A 31 -17.33 1.03 -3.11
CA ALA A 31 -17.03 -0.13 -3.94
C ALA A 31 -17.45 -0.01 -5.41
N LYS A 32 -18.48 0.79 -5.70
CA LYS A 32 -18.98 1.03 -7.07
C LYS A 32 -18.57 2.38 -7.64
N ARG A 33 -17.71 3.14 -6.93
CA ARG A 33 -17.21 4.43 -7.41
C ARG A 33 -16.08 4.23 -8.41
N ASP A 34 -16.14 4.96 -9.49
CA ASP A 34 -15.07 4.98 -10.48
C ASP A 34 -13.74 5.37 -9.80
N GLY A 35 -12.69 4.69 -10.18
CA GLY A 35 -11.35 4.91 -9.65
C GLY A 35 -11.04 4.21 -8.32
N VAL A 36 -12.01 3.60 -7.63
CA VAL A 36 -11.70 2.74 -6.49
C VAL A 36 -11.21 1.38 -7.00
N ALA A 37 -9.93 1.07 -6.75
CA ALA A 37 -9.24 -0.07 -7.34
C ALA A 37 -9.08 -1.28 -6.40
N GLY A 38 -9.26 -1.08 -5.11
CA GLY A 38 -9.08 -2.08 -4.06
C GLY A 38 -9.22 -1.48 -2.67
N TYR A 39 -8.97 -2.26 -1.65
CA TYR A 39 -8.99 -1.81 -0.25
C TYR A 39 -7.72 -2.25 0.48
N LYS A 40 -7.19 -1.38 1.33
CA LYS A 40 -6.19 -1.75 2.33
C LYS A 40 -6.90 -2.04 3.66
N LEU A 41 -6.78 -3.25 4.16
CA LEU A 41 -7.26 -3.63 5.49
C LEU A 41 -6.12 -3.47 6.50
N GLY A 42 -6.29 -2.59 7.46
CA GLY A 42 -5.26 -2.27 8.44
C GLY A 42 -5.37 -3.07 9.73
N LEU A 43 -4.33 -2.96 10.56
CA LEU A 43 -4.20 -3.69 11.82
C LEU A 43 -5.37 -3.43 12.80
N THR A 44 -5.83 -2.17 12.92
CA THR A 44 -6.88 -1.80 13.88
C THR A 44 -8.19 -2.54 13.62
N SER A 45 -8.54 -2.75 12.35
CA SER A 45 -9.73 -3.50 11.96
C SER A 45 -9.59 -5.01 12.25
N VAL A 46 -8.36 -5.51 12.21
CA VAL A 46 -8.06 -6.95 12.34
C VAL A 46 -7.85 -7.37 13.80
N LEU A 47 -7.22 -6.54 14.63
CA LEU A 47 -6.94 -6.86 16.03
C LEU A 47 -8.19 -7.24 16.82
N ARG A 48 -9.30 -6.57 16.55
CA ARG A 48 -10.54 -6.78 17.29
C ARG A 48 -11.33 -7.99 16.83
N PHE A 49 -11.30 -8.30 15.53
CA PHE A 49 -12.23 -9.24 14.92
C PHE A 49 -11.55 -10.43 14.23
N GLY A 50 -10.23 -10.40 14.11
CA GLY A 50 -9.46 -11.36 13.33
C GLY A 50 -9.47 -11.07 11.84
N LEU A 51 -8.40 -11.50 11.14
CA LEU A 51 -8.22 -11.23 9.71
C LEU A 51 -9.29 -11.91 8.85
N ALA A 52 -9.53 -13.21 9.06
CA ALA A 52 -10.46 -13.99 8.25
C ALA A 52 -11.90 -13.43 8.30
N GLU A 53 -12.39 -13.07 9.48
CA GLU A 53 -13.73 -12.50 9.63
C GLU A 53 -13.82 -11.10 8.98
N SER A 54 -12.80 -10.27 9.15
CA SER A 54 -12.77 -8.94 8.53
C SER A 54 -12.76 -9.03 7.00
N VAL A 55 -11.99 -9.94 6.42
CA VAL A 55 -11.95 -10.18 4.97
C VAL A 55 -13.26 -10.75 4.47
N ARG A 56 -13.84 -11.75 5.16
CA ARG A 56 -15.13 -12.34 4.79
C ARG A 56 -16.23 -11.26 4.68
N ARG A 57 -16.32 -10.36 5.65
CA ARG A 57 -17.29 -9.25 5.60
C ARG A 57 -17.06 -8.30 4.42
N LEU A 58 -15.82 -8.04 4.06
CA LEU A 58 -15.50 -7.23 2.88
C LEU A 58 -15.92 -7.96 1.60
N ARG A 59 -15.68 -9.28 1.50
CA ARG A 59 -16.06 -10.10 0.34
C ARG A 59 -17.58 -10.13 0.12
N ASP A 60 -18.38 -10.03 1.17
CA ASP A 60 -19.84 -9.91 1.06
C ASP A 60 -20.28 -8.58 0.38
N LEU A 61 -19.39 -7.59 0.28
CA LEU A 61 -19.68 -6.25 -0.22
C LEU A 61 -18.97 -5.91 -1.54
N THR A 62 -17.84 -6.57 -1.83
CA THR A 62 -17.01 -6.21 -2.98
C THR A 62 -16.13 -7.35 -3.47
N ASP A 63 -15.95 -7.42 -4.79
CA ASP A 63 -14.99 -8.30 -5.47
C ASP A 63 -13.62 -7.60 -5.68
N LEU A 64 -13.48 -6.35 -5.27
CA LEU A 64 -12.23 -5.63 -5.41
C LEU A 64 -11.11 -6.24 -4.55
N PRO A 65 -9.85 -6.10 -4.99
CA PRO A 65 -8.70 -6.60 -4.25
C PRO A 65 -8.62 -6.09 -2.80
N ILE A 66 -8.26 -6.99 -1.88
CA ILE A 66 -8.02 -6.68 -0.47
C ILE A 66 -6.53 -6.86 -0.18
N ILE A 67 -5.87 -5.79 0.20
CA ILE A 67 -4.45 -5.75 0.56
C ILE A 67 -4.35 -5.65 2.08
N TYR A 68 -3.72 -6.62 2.74
CA TYR A 68 -3.53 -6.59 4.17
C TYR A 68 -2.26 -5.83 4.55
N ASP A 69 -2.40 -4.90 5.48
CA ASP A 69 -1.30 -4.13 6.08
C ASP A 69 -1.25 -4.39 7.59
N HIS A 70 -0.43 -5.35 8.00
CA HIS A 70 -0.19 -5.66 9.42
C HIS A 70 0.78 -4.65 10.05
N GLN A 71 0.50 -3.34 9.84
CA GLN A 71 1.36 -2.24 10.29
C GLN A 71 2.84 -2.49 9.95
N LYS A 72 3.08 -2.70 8.64
CA LYS A 72 4.42 -2.91 8.10
C LYS A 72 5.03 -4.27 8.46
N ALA A 73 4.22 -5.32 8.44
CA ALA A 73 4.70 -6.70 8.62
C ALA A 73 5.96 -6.97 7.78
N GLY A 74 6.90 -7.68 8.37
CA GLY A 74 8.23 -7.94 7.83
C GLY A 74 9.38 -7.50 8.73
N PRO A 75 9.16 -6.76 9.85
CA PRO A 75 10.19 -6.56 10.86
C PRO A 75 10.34 -7.76 11.82
N ASP A 76 9.65 -8.85 11.58
CA ASP A 76 9.69 -10.07 12.38
C ASP A 76 10.81 -11.01 11.90
N MET A 77 11.00 -12.12 12.62
CA MET A 77 11.96 -13.17 12.28
C MET A 77 11.66 -13.72 10.88
N PRO A 78 12.67 -13.93 10.02
CA PRO A 78 12.47 -14.40 8.64
C PRO A 78 11.71 -15.73 8.50
N ASP A 79 11.84 -16.65 9.47
CA ASP A 79 11.14 -17.94 9.50
C ASP A 79 9.63 -17.82 9.75
N MET A 80 9.17 -16.70 10.29
CA MET A 80 7.74 -16.40 10.45
C MET A 80 7.04 -16.12 9.12
N ALA A 81 7.78 -15.81 8.06
CA ALA A 81 7.21 -15.49 6.75
C ALA A 81 6.29 -16.59 6.20
N VAL A 82 6.69 -17.87 6.36
CA VAL A 82 5.90 -19.02 5.91
C VAL A 82 4.53 -19.06 6.60
N LYS A 83 4.51 -18.93 7.92
CA LYS A 83 3.28 -18.98 8.72
C LYS A 83 2.39 -17.78 8.44
N TYR A 84 3.00 -16.59 8.40
CA TYR A 84 2.30 -15.34 8.15
C TYR A 84 1.59 -15.35 6.78
N THR A 85 2.30 -15.71 5.72
CA THR A 85 1.72 -15.73 4.37
C THR A 85 0.67 -16.82 4.19
N ALA A 86 0.84 -17.99 4.82
CA ALA A 86 -0.17 -19.06 4.82
C ALA A 86 -1.48 -18.59 5.47
N MET A 87 -1.42 -17.99 6.66
CA MET A 87 -2.59 -17.45 7.36
C MET A 87 -3.27 -16.32 6.59
N CYS A 88 -2.50 -15.45 5.95
CA CYS A 88 -3.04 -14.39 5.08
C CYS A 88 -3.74 -14.98 3.84
N LYS A 89 -3.17 -16.03 3.25
CA LYS A 89 -3.78 -16.74 2.12
C LYS A 89 -5.08 -17.46 2.51
N GLU A 90 -5.11 -18.12 3.65
CA GLU A 90 -6.31 -18.76 4.21
C GLU A 90 -7.43 -17.74 4.49
N ALA A 91 -7.07 -16.51 4.87
CA ALA A 91 -8.01 -15.41 5.08
C ALA A 91 -8.52 -14.76 3.78
N ASP A 92 -8.11 -15.25 2.60
CA ASP A 92 -8.54 -14.75 1.28
C ASP A 92 -8.16 -13.28 0.99
N VAL A 93 -6.98 -12.85 1.47
CA VAL A 93 -6.40 -11.57 1.00
C VAL A 93 -5.67 -11.76 -0.33
N ASP A 94 -5.56 -10.69 -1.13
CA ASP A 94 -4.92 -10.73 -2.44
C ASP A 94 -3.46 -10.26 -2.39
N GLY A 95 -3.14 -9.35 -1.49
CA GLY A 95 -1.80 -8.79 -1.38
C GLY A 95 -1.42 -8.39 0.04
N LEU A 96 -0.13 -8.15 0.24
CA LEU A 96 0.46 -7.83 1.55
C LEU A 96 1.32 -6.57 1.43
N ILE A 97 1.14 -5.61 2.34
CA ILE A 97 2.13 -4.55 2.52
C ILE A 97 3.23 -5.08 3.44
N LEU A 98 4.47 -5.00 2.95
CA LEU A 98 5.67 -5.49 3.62
C LEU A 98 6.69 -4.36 3.79
N PHE A 99 7.13 -4.12 5.03
CA PHE A 99 8.24 -3.23 5.36
C PHE A 99 9.34 -4.05 6.05
N PRO A 100 10.12 -4.83 5.30
CA PRO A 100 11.04 -5.83 5.85
C PRO A 100 12.34 -5.21 6.36
N VAL A 101 12.23 -4.29 7.31
CA VAL A 101 13.32 -3.48 7.87
C VAL A 101 14.27 -4.26 8.79
N ALA A 102 13.94 -5.49 9.14
CA ALA A 102 14.80 -6.37 9.96
C ALA A 102 16.08 -6.82 9.22
N GLY A 103 16.16 -6.61 7.91
CA GLY A 103 17.37 -6.87 7.12
C GLY A 103 17.13 -7.62 5.81
N PRO A 104 18.20 -7.88 5.03
CA PRO A 104 18.08 -8.51 3.71
C PRO A 104 17.37 -9.86 3.72
N THR A 105 17.62 -10.69 4.72
CA THR A 105 16.97 -12.01 4.85
C THR A 105 15.48 -11.89 5.08
N ALA A 106 15.02 -10.85 5.78
CA ALA A 106 13.59 -10.58 5.95
C ALA A 106 12.94 -10.17 4.61
N VAL A 107 13.62 -9.34 3.79
CA VAL A 107 13.14 -9.03 2.43
C VAL A 107 12.96 -10.32 1.62
N ASP A 108 13.99 -11.18 1.58
CA ASP A 108 13.97 -12.42 0.82
C ASP A 108 12.84 -13.35 1.28
N SER A 109 12.72 -13.53 2.60
CA SER A 109 11.75 -14.46 3.18
C SER A 109 10.31 -13.97 2.97
N PHE A 110 9.98 -12.77 3.39
CA PHE A 110 8.60 -12.28 3.33
C PHE A 110 8.12 -12.05 1.89
N ALA A 111 8.94 -11.44 1.02
CA ALA A 111 8.57 -11.26 -0.38
C ALA A 111 8.49 -12.60 -1.14
N GLY A 112 9.47 -13.48 -0.92
CA GLY A 112 9.51 -14.80 -1.56
C GLY A 112 8.34 -15.69 -1.14
N GLU A 113 7.99 -15.74 0.15
CA GLU A 113 6.86 -16.52 0.64
C GLU A 113 5.52 -15.95 0.18
N ALA A 114 5.36 -14.62 0.14
CA ALA A 114 4.15 -14.01 -0.42
C ALA A 114 3.94 -14.44 -1.88
N ILE A 115 4.99 -14.37 -2.71
CA ILE A 115 4.93 -14.81 -4.12
C ILE A 115 4.61 -16.31 -4.22
N ARG A 116 5.25 -17.17 -3.41
CA ARG A 116 4.98 -18.62 -3.40
C ARG A 116 3.55 -18.96 -2.99
N ALA A 117 2.98 -18.21 -2.04
CA ALA A 117 1.59 -18.37 -1.62
C ALA A 117 0.58 -17.80 -2.64
N GLY A 118 1.04 -17.18 -3.74
CA GLY A 118 0.17 -16.53 -4.72
C GLY A 118 -0.44 -15.24 -4.21
N LEU A 119 0.25 -14.54 -3.30
CA LEU A 119 -0.08 -13.20 -2.82
C LEU A 119 0.84 -12.17 -3.49
N VAL A 120 0.37 -10.93 -3.66
CA VAL A 120 1.18 -9.85 -4.22
C VAL A 120 1.87 -9.09 -3.09
N PRO A 121 3.22 -9.10 -3.01
CA PRO A 121 3.95 -8.28 -2.06
C PRO A 121 4.04 -6.83 -2.54
N PHE A 122 3.58 -5.89 -1.74
CA PHE A 122 3.80 -4.45 -1.88
C PHE A 122 4.91 -4.04 -0.92
N VAL A 123 6.13 -3.85 -1.44
CA VAL A 123 7.31 -3.63 -0.60
C VAL A 123 7.61 -2.15 -0.44
N GLY A 124 7.75 -1.71 0.79
CA GLY A 124 8.20 -0.40 1.21
C GLY A 124 9.21 -0.51 2.36
N GLY A 125 9.52 0.63 3.00
CA GLY A 125 10.50 0.64 4.09
C GLY A 125 10.67 1.98 4.78
N GLU A 126 9.87 2.99 4.42
CA GLU A 126 9.93 4.32 5.04
C GLU A 126 8.54 4.73 5.56
N ILE A 127 8.50 5.13 6.82
CA ILE A 127 7.31 5.67 7.47
C ILE A 127 7.41 7.21 7.45
N PRO A 128 6.34 7.95 7.09
CA PRO A 128 6.36 9.39 6.96
C PRO A 128 6.29 10.11 8.34
N VAL A 129 7.29 9.87 9.19
CA VAL A 129 7.46 10.57 10.47
C VAL A 129 8.84 11.23 10.50
N PRO A 130 8.97 12.46 11.06
CA PRO A 130 10.19 13.24 10.97
C PRO A 130 11.41 12.56 11.59
N ASP A 131 11.21 11.79 12.65
CA ASP A 131 12.23 11.10 13.44
C ASP A 131 12.41 9.62 13.04
N TYR A 132 12.07 9.24 11.80
CA TYR A 132 12.25 7.88 11.32
C TYR A 132 13.72 7.56 11.02
N GLY A 133 14.37 8.40 10.22
CA GLY A 133 15.78 8.25 9.82
C GLY A 133 16.76 8.84 10.82
N VAL A 134 18.02 8.41 10.75
CA VAL A 134 19.11 8.89 11.61
C VAL A 134 19.29 10.42 11.51
N SER A 135 19.14 10.99 10.32
CA SER A 135 19.20 12.44 10.10
C SER A 135 18.09 13.21 10.83
N GLY A 136 16.95 12.56 11.09
CA GLY A 136 15.85 13.12 11.88
C GLY A 136 15.91 12.77 13.37
N GLY A 137 16.97 12.07 13.82
CA GLY A 137 17.12 11.61 15.21
C GLY A 137 16.55 10.20 15.47
N GLY A 138 16.08 9.50 14.44
CA GLY A 138 15.53 8.14 14.51
C GLY A 138 16.60 7.05 14.44
N TYR A 139 16.15 5.82 14.25
CA TYR A 139 16.99 4.63 14.34
C TYR A 139 17.27 3.95 13.00
N MET A 140 16.56 4.34 11.94
CA MET A 140 16.71 3.76 10.61
C MET A 140 17.75 4.53 9.80
N LEU A 141 18.55 3.83 9.00
CA LEU A 141 19.45 4.48 8.04
C LEU A 141 18.62 5.28 7.03
N ASP A 142 19.08 6.46 6.65
CA ASP A 142 18.39 7.35 5.71
C ASP A 142 18.27 6.74 4.30
N ASP A 143 19.12 5.77 3.95
CA ASP A 143 19.10 5.00 2.71
C ASP A 143 18.45 3.59 2.86
N ALA A 144 17.80 3.31 3.99
CA ALA A 144 17.22 1.99 4.25
C ALA A 144 16.23 1.57 3.16
N LEU A 145 15.35 2.48 2.72
CA LEU A 145 14.39 2.17 1.66
C LEU A 145 15.09 1.87 0.33
N ASP A 146 16.14 2.60 -0.04
CA ASP A 146 16.90 2.33 -1.27
C ASP A 146 17.44 0.88 -1.29
N ARG A 147 18.02 0.43 -0.17
CA ARG A 147 18.54 -0.93 -0.02
C ARG A 147 17.44 -1.98 -0.08
N ILE A 148 16.31 -1.72 0.56
CA ILE A 148 15.13 -2.61 0.53
C ILE A 148 14.59 -2.74 -0.89
N LEU A 149 14.42 -1.62 -1.62
CA LEU A 149 13.92 -1.63 -3.00
C LEU A 149 14.84 -2.44 -3.93
N VAL A 150 16.15 -2.22 -3.85
CA VAL A 150 17.13 -3.01 -4.63
C VAL A 150 16.98 -4.50 -4.35
N ARG A 151 16.88 -4.89 -3.07
CA ARG A 151 16.72 -6.29 -2.68
C ARG A 151 15.38 -6.87 -3.13
N ALA A 152 14.30 -6.10 -3.04
CA ALA A 152 12.98 -6.50 -3.48
C ALA A 152 12.93 -6.79 -4.99
N VAL A 153 13.58 -5.95 -5.82
CA VAL A 153 13.69 -6.17 -7.27
C VAL A 153 14.45 -7.46 -7.57
N HIS A 154 15.52 -7.78 -6.86
CA HIS A 154 16.20 -9.07 -6.98
C HIS A 154 15.27 -10.25 -6.68
N ASN A 155 14.33 -10.09 -5.73
CA ASN A 155 13.31 -11.08 -5.39
C ASN A 155 12.08 -11.03 -6.33
N LYS A 156 12.16 -10.36 -7.48
CA LYS A 156 11.08 -10.29 -8.49
C LYS A 156 9.83 -9.55 -8.01
N VAL A 157 9.94 -8.69 -7.02
CA VAL A 157 8.87 -7.77 -6.61
C VAL A 157 8.71 -6.71 -7.71
N ASP A 158 7.45 -6.39 -8.04
CA ASP A 158 7.08 -5.37 -9.01
C ASP A 158 6.03 -4.38 -8.46
N HIS A 159 5.66 -4.51 -7.17
CA HIS A 159 4.75 -3.60 -6.48
C HIS A 159 5.46 -2.95 -5.28
N PHE A 160 5.42 -1.63 -5.21
CA PHE A 160 6.21 -0.86 -4.24
C PHE A 160 5.35 0.16 -3.50
N VAL A 161 5.70 0.42 -2.24
CA VAL A 161 5.08 1.46 -1.40
C VAL A 161 6.06 2.62 -1.24
N LEU A 162 5.63 3.82 -1.65
CA LEU A 162 6.43 5.03 -1.52
C LEU A 162 5.70 6.05 -0.63
N PRO A 163 6.41 6.72 0.29
CA PRO A 163 5.82 7.77 1.12
C PRO A 163 5.58 9.05 0.29
N ALA A 164 4.38 9.65 0.43
CA ALA A 164 3.92 10.77 -0.40
C ALA A 164 4.38 12.15 0.09
N HIS A 165 5.16 12.24 1.17
CA HIS A 165 5.53 13.52 1.81
C HIS A 165 6.79 14.16 1.23
N ASP A 166 7.64 13.41 0.51
CA ASP A 166 8.91 13.90 -0.05
C ASP A 166 8.92 13.72 -1.58
N ARG A 167 8.67 14.84 -2.27
CA ARG A 167 8.60 14.90 -3.73
C ARG A 167 9.89 14.40 -4.41
N ASP A 168 11.04 14.82 -3.91
CA ASP A 168 12.31 14.54 -4.59
C ASP A 168 12.72 13.07 -4.43
N LYS A 169 12.45 12.49 -3.26
CA LYS A 169 12.58 11.04 -3.06
C LYS A 169 11.63 10.25 -3.98
N ILE A 170 10.36 10.66 -4.13
CA ILE A 170 9.42 9.99 -5.05
C ILE A 170 9.94 10.02 -6.48
N VAL A 171 10.40 11.18 -6.97
CA VAL A 171 11.00 11.30 -8.33
C VAL A 171 12.18 10.36 -8.49
N ARG A 172 13.09 10.32 -7.52
CA ARG A 172 14.27 9.46 -7.56
C ARG A 172 13.89 7.98 -7.59
N TRP A 173 13.04 7.54 -6.67
CA TRP A 173 12.64 6.13 -6.59
C TRP A 173 11.80 5.69 -7.78
N SER A 174 10.82 6.47 -8.22
CA SER A 174 10.00 6.10 -9.37
C SER A 174 10.81 5.96 -10.65
N LYS A 175 11.80 6.83 -10.88
CA LYS A 175 12.74 6.70 -12.02
C LYS A 175 13.59 5.44 -11.91
N TRP A 176 14.13 5.16 -10.72
CA TRP A 176 14.94 3.97 -10.51
C TRP A 176 14.11 2.69 -10.68
N ILE A 177 12.93 2.63 -10.08
CA ILE A 177 12.00 1.49 -10.21
C ILE A 177 11.63 1.26 -11.68
N ALA A 178 11.23 2.30 -12.41
CA ALA A 178 10.86 2.21 -13.82
C ALA A 178 12.02 1.73 -14.72
N ALA A 179 13.26 2.05 -14.37
CA ALA A 179 14.44 1.59 -15.09
C ALA A 179 14.83 0.14 -14.80
N ASN A 180 14.40 -0.44 -13.66
CA ASN A 180 14.84 -1.76 -13.21
C ASN A 180 13.71 -2.81 -13.20
N VAL A 181 12.45 -2.41 -13.41
CA VAL A 181 11.28 -3.29 -13.40
C VAL A 181 10.43 -3.04 -14.64
N ALA A 182 10.10 -4.09 -15.38
CA ALA A 182 9.44 -3.97 -16.68
C ALA A 182 8.02 -3.39 -16.63
N SER A 183 7.26 -3.65 -15.57
CA SER A 183 5.88 -3.15 -15.41
C SER A 183 5.59 -2.85 -13.94
N PRO A 184 6.28 -1.87 -13.36
CA PRO A 184 6.16 -1.59 -11.94
C PRO A 184 4.82 -0.94 -11.59
N LEU A 185 4.35 -1.22 -10.38
CA LEU A 185 3.25 -0.52 -9.76
C LEU A 185 3.74 0.15 -8.48
N VAL A 186 3.45 1.43 -8.32
CA VAL A 186 3.72 2.13 -7.07
C VAL A 186 2.40 2.51 -6.39
N VAL A 187 2.34 2.27 -5.09
CA VAL A 187 1.29 2.82 -4.23
C VAL A 187 1.89 3.93 -3.38
N LEU A 188 1.24 5.07 -3.38
CA LEU A 188 1.66 6.26 -2.63
C LEU A 188 0.83 6.34 -1.33
N THR A 189 1.49 6.60 -0.22
CA THR A 189 0.85 6.63 1.12
C THR A 189 1.23 7.87 1.91
N GLY A 190 0.38 8.27 2.88
CA GLY A 190 0.69 9.40 3.76
C GLY A 190 0.08 10.72 3.31
N PHE A 191 -1.12 10.66 2.72
CA PHE A 191 -1.87 11.85 2.29
C PHE A 191 -2.55 12.58 3.44
N GLY A 192 -2.77 13.88 3.25
CA GLY A 192 -3.46 14.75 4.20
C GLY A 192 -2.62 15.10 5.42
N ALA A 193 -3.02 14.71 6.62
CA ALA A 193 -2.34 15.07 7.87
C ALA A 193 -0.86 14.62 7.96
N LEU A 194 -0.43 13.71 7.09
CA LEU A 194 0.96 13.25 6.98
C LEU A 194 1.77 14.03 5.93
N GLY A 195 1.22 15.13 5.38
CA GLY A 195 1.91 16.08 4.52
C GLY A 195 1.89 15.77 3.02
N GLY A 196 1.44 14.57 2.60
CA GLY A 196 1.35 14.24 1.18
C GLY A 196 0.20 14.95 0.47
N SER A 197 0.45 15.42 -0.76
CA SER A 197 -0.55 15.91 -1.72
C SER A 197 -0.70 14.91 -2.86
N ILE A 198 -1.92 14.63 -3.27
CA ILE A 198 -2.23 13.76 -4.42
C ILE A 198 -1.55 14.31 -5.67
N GLU A 199 -1.75 15.59 -5.96
CA GLU A 199 -1.25 16.25 -7.17
C GLU A 199 0.27 16.19 -7.25
N VAL A 200 0.96 16.58 -6.18
CA VAL A 200 2.43 16.61 -6.13
C VAL A 200 3.00 15.21 -6.24
N SER A 201 2.45 14.25 -5.49
CA SER A 201 2.98 12.90 -5.43
C SER A 201 2.76 12.12 -6.73
N PHE A 202 1.59 12.28 -7.38
CA PHE A 202 1.31 11.65 -8.66
C PHE A 202 2.15 12.22 -9.80
N ALA A 203 2.36 13.53 -9.84
CA ALA A 203 3.29 14.15 -10.78
C ALA A 203 4.73 13.66 -10.54
N ALA A 204 5.17 13.58 -9.29
CA ALA A 204 6.51 13.10 -8.93
C ALA A 204 6.75 11.64 -9.33
N ALA A 205 5.71 10.80 -9.25
CA ALA A 205 5.80 9.39 -9.60
C ALA A 205 5.55 9.09 -11.09
N ALA A 206 5.54 10.09 -11.97
CA ALA A 206 5.17 9.95 -13.40
C ALA A 206 6.04 8.94 -14.19
N ALA A 207 7.25 8.64 -13.73
CA ALA A 207 8.09 7.61 -14.35
C ALA A 207 7.47 6.19 -14.27
N CYS A 208 6.62 5.91 -13.26
CA CYS A 208 5.87 4.67 -13.16
C CYS A 208 4.47 4.88 -13.74
N GLN A 209 4.13 4.16 -14.81
CA GLN A 209 2.80 4.27 -15.44
C GLN A 209 1.69 3.88 -14.46
N ARG A 210 1.88 2.82 -13.69
CA ARG A 210 0.87 2.30 -12.74
C ARG A 210 1.08 2.91 -11.35
N ARG A 211 0.19 3.85 -10.96
CA ARG A 211 0.27 4.65 -9.73
C ARG A 211 -1.06 4.63 -9.00
N PHE A 212 -1.05 4.28 -7.70
CA PHE A 212 -2.27 4.23 -6.89
C PHE A 212 -2.06 5.01 -5.59
N ALA A 213 -3.14 5.55 -5.03
CA ALA A 213 -3.13 6.24 -3.76
C ALA A 213 -3.81 5.39 -2.68
N ILE A 214 -3.07 5.05 -1.61
CA ILE A 214 -3.68 4.51 -0.39
C ILE A 214 -4.09 5.69 0.48
N VAL A 215 -5.40 5.86 0.68
CA VAL A 215 -5.98 7.03 1.37
C VAL A 215 -6.84 6.59 2.54
N GLY A 216 -6.49 7.04 3.74
CA GLY A 216 -7.22 6.76 4.99
C GLY A 216 -8.26 7.83 5.31
N ARG A 217 -7.99 8.62 6.34
CA ARG A 217 -8.93 9.56 6.99
C ARG A 217 -9.64 10.54 6.07
N LEU A 218 -9.05 10.93 4.95
CA LEU A 218 -9.72 11.78 3.94
C LEU A 218 -10.96 11.11 3.34
N ILE A 219 -11.01 9.77 3.34
CA ILE A 219 -12.15 8.99 2.89
C ILE A 219 -12.94 8.45 4.09
N THR A 220 -12.28 7.72 4.97
CA THR A 220 -12.95 7.02 6.09
C THR A 220 -13.54 7.97 7.13
N GLY A 221 -12.97 9.15 7.31
CA GLY A 221 -13.50 10.21 8.18
C GLY A 221 -14.50 11.14 7.52
N SER A 222 -14.76 10.98 6.22
CA SER A 222 -15.74 11.81 5.52
C SER A 222 -17.17 11.41 5.87
N PRO A 223 -18.11 12.38 6.00
CA PRO A 223 -19.54 12.06 6.08
C PRO A 223 -20.06 11.39 4.80
N THR A 224 -19.43 11.62 3.65
CA THR A 224 -19.73 11.00 2.35
C THR A 224 -18.49 10.35 1.74
N PRO A 225 -18.07 9.15 2.21
CA PRO A 225 -16.86 8.46 1.74
C PRO A 225 -16.80 8.27 0.22
N GLY A 226 -17.95 7.96 -0.41
CA GLY A 226 -18.03 7.80 -1.85
C GLY A 226 -17.69 9.06 -2.64
N ASP A 227 -18.20 10.22 -2.20
CA ASP A 227 -17.89 11.50 -2.86
C ASP A 227 -16.45 11.96 -2.59
N ALA A 228 -15.95 11.66 -1.40
CA ALA A 228 -14.54 11.92 -1.08
C ALA A 228 -13.60 11.12 -1.98
N ALA A 229 -13.85 9.83 -2.19
CA ALA A 229 -13.07 8.99 -3.10
C ALA A 229 -13.14 9.50 -4.55
N ALA A 230 -14.34 9.87 -5.04
CA ALA A 230 -14.52 10.40 -6.38
C ALA A 230 -13.74 11.71 -6.60
N ARG A 231 -13.80 12.65 -5.65
CA ARG A 231 -13.02 13.92 -5.75
C ARG A 231 -11.51 13.66 -5.82
N LEU A 232 -10.99 12.78 -4.98
CA LEU A 232 -9.57 12.43 -5.00
C LEU A 232 -9.16 11.76 -6.32
N TYR A 233 -10.01 10.92 -6.89
CA TYR A 233 -9.75 10.31 -8.18
C TYR A 233 -9.72 11.33 -9.32
N GLU A 234 -10.63 12.30 -9.33
CA GLU A 234 -10.61 13.39 -10.32
C GLU A 234 -9.35 14.26 -10.21
N GLN A 235 -8.86 14.53 -8.99
CA GLN A 235 -7.56 15.21 -8.79
C GLN A 235 -6.42 14.42 -9.44
N MET A 236 -6.38 13.09 -9.25
CA MET A 236 -5.37 12.20 -9.88
C MET A 236 -5.44 12.25 -11.41
N ARG A 237 -6.66 12.19 -11.97
CA ARG A 237 -6.89 12.26 -13.43
C ARG A 237 -6.40 13.58 -14.01
N ALA A 238 -6.71 14.69 -13.36
CA ALA A 238 -6.32 16.02 -13.82
C ALA A 238 -4.80 16.16 -13.93
N VAL A 239 -4.05 15.66 -12.94
CA VAL A 239 -2.57 15.67 -12.96
C VAL A 239 -2.02 14.78 -14.07
N THR A 240 -2.62 13.60 -14.29
CA THR A 240 -2.12 12.66 -15.30
C THR A 240 -2.41 13.13 -16.72
N ALA A 241 -3.48 13.89 -16.93
CA ALA A 241 -3.82 14.47 -18.23
C ALA A 241 -2.95 15.70 -18.59
N ALA A 242 -2.34 16.34 -17.60
CA ALA A 242 -1.48 17.53 -17.76
C ALA A 242 0.01 17.20 -17.92
N ALA A 243 0.42 15.94 -17.76
CA ALA A 243 1.79 15.43 -17.84
C ALA A 243 2.09 14.75 -19.18
#